data_1de894c16286fa4c72f9e3be1c38c0b0
#
_entry.id   1de894c16286fa4c72f9e3be1c38c0b0
#
_cell.length_a   1.000
_cell.length_b   1.000
_cell.length_c   1.000
_cell.angle_alpha   90.00
_cell.angle_beta   90.00
_cell.angle_gamma   90.00
#
_symmetry.space_group_name_H-M   'P 1'
#
loop_
_entity.id
_entity.type
_entity.pdbx_description
1 polymer ?
#
loop_
_entity_poly.entity_id
_entity_poly.type
_entity_poly.pdbx_seq_one_letter_code
_entity_poly.pdbx_strand_id
1 'polypeptide(L)'
;MRVNIATRFRHPLLITCLLLTLIASAYEPSKATNALRPTVILISLDGFRDDYLDKFQPPNLLSLARDGVRARWMIPSFPTKTFPNHYTIATGLYPQNNGIVENSVFDKSFNATLTMSNREEVQNGRWWLGEPIWITAEKQGQKSAPLFWPGSEAEIAGSRPTYWKPYDSEMTNRARVDAVLSWLDLPLARRPTLLGLYFSNVDSAGHDFSPDAVETRNAVIAVDKELARLIRGLKRRGIFSRVNLIIVSDHGMATQDPNNTIIIDKLFDTNLAEKVFWTAEIVSIFPKSGSEDAIYAALKAKLPPQAKVYRKSELPARLHYSNSSRIAPLLVLPDEGWSLSTRKRFDERKARGQQNGMRGGHGYDNELPSMRAIFIAHGPGFKKGAVIEPFENIQVYNLMTRILGLKPAPNDGNDALVTAAMAEGPARKP
;
A
#
# COMPACT_ATOMS: atom_id res chain seq x y z
N MET A 1 -56.00 -83.05 -14.52
CA MET A 1 -56.19 -83.64 -13.21
C MET A 1 -55.75 -82.69 -12.15
N ARG A 2 -56.68 -82.13 -11.38
CA ARG A 2 -56.60 -81.70 -9.98
C ARG A 2 -55.37 -80.92 -9.55
N VAL A 3 -55.32 -79.84 -8.77
CA VAL A 3 -56.29 -79.10 -7.93
C VAL A 3 -55.50 -77.99 -7.29
N ASN A 4 -56.02 -76.74 -7.31
CA ASN A 4 -56.09 -75.81 -6.20
C ASN A 4 -54.91 -75.73 -5.19
N ILE A 5 -54.42 -74.60 -4.78
CA ILE A 5 -55.08 -73.69 -3.82
C ILE A 5 -54.35 -72.34 -3.78
N ALA A 6 -55.14 -71.31 -3.78
CA ALA A 6 -54.69 -69.91 -3.55
C ALA A 6 -54.41 -69.70 -2.07
N THR A 7 -53.37 -68.93 -1.76
CA THR A 7 -53.29 -68.25 -0.48
C THR A 7 -52.78 -66.78 -0.74
N ARG A 8 -53.72 -65.83 -0.50
CA ARG A 8 -53.50 -64.44 -0.48
C ARG A 8 -52.72 -64.04 0.79
N PHE A 9 -51.59 -63.49 0.67
CA PHE A 9 -50.99 -62.67 1.76
C PHE A 9 -51.06 -61.17 1.36
N ARG A 10 -51.91 -60.43 2.09
CA ARG A 10 -51.95 -58.99 2.13
C ARG A 10 -50.85 -58.53 3.06
N HIS A 11 -49.89 -57.84 2.54
CA HIS A 11 -48.99 -56.95 3.37
C HIS A 11 -49.42 -55.49 3.24
N PRO A 12 -49.59 -54.78 4.36
CA PRO A 12 -49.88 -53.38 4.33
C PRO A 12 -48.57 -52.61 3.99
N LEU A 13 -48.68 -51.78 3.01
CA LEU A 13 -47.66 -50.80 2.66
C LEU A 13 -47.55 -49.74 3.80
N LEU A 14 -46.50 -49.84 4.63
CA LEU A 14 -46.12 -48.75 5.54
C LEU A 14 -45.42 -47.69 4.72
N ILE A 15 -46.16 -46.61 4.46
CA ILE A 15 -45.61 -45.37 3.91
C ILE A 15 -44.89 -44.64 5.04
N THR A 16 -43.58 -44.80 5.12
CA THR A 16 -42.73 -44.02 6.02
C THR A 16 -42.48 -42.65 5.38
N CYS A 17 -43.27 -41.64 5.75
CA CYS A 17 -43.00 -40.25 5.45
C CYS A 17 -41.72 -39.82 6.18
N LEU A 18 -40.59 -39.79 5.47
CA LEU A 18 -39.36 -39.18 5.95
C LEU A 18 -39.57 -37.64 5.88
N LEU A 19 -39.91 -37.03 7.02
CA LEU A 19 -39.85 -35.56 7.19
C LEU A 19 -38.39 -35.15 7.15
N LEU A 20 -37.92 -34.71 6.02
CA LEU A 20 -36.69 -33.90 5.88
C LEU A 20 -36.96 -32.54 6.52
N THR A 21 -36.67 -32.39 7.80
CA THR A 21 -36.52 -31.08 8.43
C THR A 21 -35.26 -30.44 7.89
N LEU A 22 -35.42 -29.55 6.90
CA LEU A 22 -34.42 -28.57 6.52
C LEU A 22 -34.18 -27.68 7.76
N ILE A 23 -33.11 -27.97 8.50
CA ILE A 23 -32.54 -27.04 9.46
C ILE A 23 -31.91 -25.94 8.63
N ALA A 24 -32.69 -24.93 8.27
CA ALA A 24 -32.18 -23.63 7.88
C ALA A 24 -31.46 -23.09 9.13
N SER A 25 -30.14 -23.30 9.19
CA SER A 25 -29.30 -22.66 10.17
C SER A 25 -29.39 -21.15 9.92
N ALA A 26 -30.37 -20.49 10.56
CA ALA A 26 -30.46 -19.08 10.62
C ALA A 26 -29.12 -18.58 11.22
N TYR A 27 -28.31 -17.92 10.42
CA TYR A 27 -27.11 -17.25 10.87
C TYR A 27 -27.56 -16.13 11.83
N GLU A 28 -27.70 -16.50 13.10
CA GLU A 28 -27.88 -15.51 14.15
C GLU A 28 -26.58 -14.71 14.23
N PRO A 29 -26.60 -13.38 14.02
CA PRO A 29 -25.42 -12.56 14.26
C PRO A 29 -25.04 -12.74 15.73
N SER A 30 -23.92 -13.38 15.94
CA SER A 30 -23.40 -13.70 17.28
C SER A 30 -23.43 -12.44 18.16
N LYS A 31 -23.94 -12.56 19.40
CA LYS A 31 -23.89 -11.53 20.45
C LYS A 31 -22.48 -10.96 20.69
N ALA A 32 -21.45 -11.58 20.11
CA ALA A 32 -20.07 -11.12 20.10
C ALA A 32 -19.84 -9.78 19.38
N THR A 33 -20.78 -9.30 18.55
CA THR A 33 -20.65 -7.99 17.87
C THR A 33 -20.79 -6.79 18.81
N ASN A 34 -21.42 -6.95 19.98
CA ASN A 34 -21.58 -5.87 20.96
C ASN A 34 -20.28 -5.48 21.68
N ALA A 35 -19.21 -6.25 21.55
CA ALA A 35 -17.91 -6.03 22.20
C ALA A 35 -16.79 -5.73 21.21
N LEU A 36 -17.09 -5.12 20.02
CA LEU A 36 -16.06 -4.75 19.06
C LEU A 36 -15.16 -3.67 19.69
N ARG A 37 -13.87 -3.98 19.88
CA ARG A 37 -12.86 -2.99 20.24
C ARG A 37 -12.69 -1.97 19.12
N PRO A 38 -12.16 -0.77 19.38
CA PRO A 38 -11.75 0.13 18.29
C PRO A 38 -10.96 -0.65 17.24
N THR A 39 -11.43 -0.63 16.02
CA THR A 39 -10.87 -1.44 14.92
C THR A 39 -10.56 -0.53 13.73
N VAL A 40 -9.38 -0.68 13.15
CA VAL A 40 -8.93 0.01 11.94
C VAL A 40 -8.77 -1.01 10.81
N ILE A 41 -9.33 -0.69 9.65
CA ILE A 41 -9.02 -1.33 8.38
C ILE A 41 -8.28 -0.30 7.53
N LEU A 42 -6.97 -0.48 7.40
CA LEU A 42 -6.11 0.34 6.56
C LEU A 42 -6.09 -0.24 5.15
N ILE A 43 -6.52 0.54 4.17
CA ILE A 43 -6.67 0.11 2.78
C ILE A 43 -5.74 0.93 1.91
N SER A 44 -4.84 0.27 1.19
CA SER A 44 -3.99 0.92 0.19
C SER A 44 -4.48 0.66 -1.21
N LEU A 45 -4.62 1.72 -1.97
CA LEU A 45 -4.87 1.74 -3.41
C LEU A 45 -3.61 2.25 -4.09
N ASP A 46 -2.68 1.35 -4.43
CA ASP A 46 -1.37 1.68 -4.99
C ASP A 46 -1.50 2.57 -6.23
N GLY A 47 -0.73 3.65 -6.30
CA GLY A 47 -0.71 4.57 -7.44
C GLY A 47 -1.99 5.40 -7.63
N PHE A 48 -2.87 5.47 -6.63
CA PHE A 48 -4.13 6.21 -6.74
C PHE A 48 -3.93 7.70 -6.48
N ARG A 49 -3.85 8.51 -7.55
CA ARG A 49 -3.75 9.97 -7.47
C ARG A 49 -4.98 10.58 -6.79
N ASP A 50 -4.76 11.70 -6.11
CA ASP A 50 -5.82 12.47 -5.45
C ASP A 50 -6.95 12.90 -6.38
N ASP A 51 -6.61 13.29 -7.63
CA ASP A 51 -7.57 13.76 -8.64
C ASP A 51 -8.43 12.65 -9.27
N TYR A 52 -8.08 11.36 -9.10
CA TYR A 52 -8.88 10.26 -9.65
C TYR A 52 -10.29 10.18 -9.06
N LEU A 53 -10.49 10.69 -7.84
CA LEU A 53 -11.84 10.81 -7.26
C LEU A 53 -12.74 11.69 -8.13
N ASP A 54 -12.24 12.87 -8.50
CA ASP A 54 -13.00 13.86 -9.25
C ASP A 54 -13.00 13.54 -10.74
N LYS A 55 -11.96 12.91 -11.27
CA LYS A 55 -11.81 12.55 -12.67
C LYS A 55 -12.63 11.32 -13.07
N PHE A 56 -12.57 10.26 -12.27
CA PHE A 56 -13.17 8.97 -12.62
C PHE A 56 -14.44 8.65 -11.86
N GLN A 57 -14.81 9.46 -10.87
CA GLN A 57 -16.07 9.39 -10.13
C GLN A 57 -16.39 7.99 -9.55
N PRO A 58 -15.48 7.34 -8.80
CA PRO A 58 -15.73 6.04 -8.17
C PRO A 58 -16.79 6.19 -7.06
N PRO A 59 -17.99 5.60 -7.20
CA PRO A 59 -19.15 5.98 -6.39
C PRO A 59 -19.04 5.62 -4.91
N ASN A 60 -18.35 4.51 -4.57
CA ASN A 60 -18.23 4.08 -3.18
C ASN A 60 -17.16 4.88 -2.43
N LEU A 61 -16.03 5.18 -3.08
CA LEU A 61 -15.01 6.08 -2.53
C LEU A 61 -15.56 7.48 -2.31
N LEU A 62 -16.32 8.02 -3.27
CA LEU A 62 -17.00 9.32 -3.14
C LEU A 62 -18.01 9.33 -1.99
N SER A 63 -18.76 8.23 -1.79
CA SER A 63 -19.68 8.14 -0.66
C SER A 63 -18.94 8.14 0.67
N LEU A 64 -17.84 7.37 0.79
CA LEU A 64 -17.02 7.36 2.00
C LEU A 64 -16.39 8.73 2.29
N ALA A 65 -15.90 9.42 1.26
CA ALA A 65 -15.34 10.76 1.35
C ALA A 65 -16.37 11.80 1.80
N ARG A 66 -17.57 11.76 1.22
CA ARG A 66 -18.66 12.66 1.56
C ARG A 66 -19.16 12.45 3.00
N ASP A 67 -19.27 11.19 3.44
CA ASP A 67 -19.84 10.84 4.73
C ASP A 67 -18.79 10.79 5.86
N GLY A 68 -17.50 10.93 5.53
CA GLY A 68 -16.34 10.90 6.41
C GLY A 68 -15.42 12.11 6.28
N VAL A 69 -14.13 11.85 6.20
CA VAL A 69 -13.07 12.85 6.01
C VAL A 69 -12.36 12.57 4.69
N ARG A 70 -12.14 13.61 3.88
CA ARG A 70 -11.25 13.59 2.70
C ARG A 70 -10.16 14.64 2.91
N ALA A 71 -8.90 14.31 2.67
CA ALA A 71 -7.89 15.34 2.47
C ALA A 71 -7.97 15.89 1.04
N ARG A 72 -7.54 17.15 0.85
CA ARG A 72 -7.33 17.68 -0.51
C ARG A 72 -6.36 16.78 -1.27
N TRP A 73 -5.25 16.42 -0.63
CA TRP A 73 -4.32 15.35 -1.02
C TRP A 73 -3.47 14.94 0.17
N MET A 74 -2.85 13.78 0.08
CA MET A 74 -1.79 13.35 0.98
C MET A 74 -0.45 13.50 0.24
N ILE A 75 0.55 14.04 0.92
CA ILE A 75 1.90 14.25 0.39
C ILE A 75 2.70 12.98 0.70
N PRO A 76 3.13 12.22 -0.32
CA PRO A 76 4.00 11.06 -0.12
C PRO A 76 5.41 11.51 0.30
N SER A 77 6.16 10.62 0.94
CA SER A 77 7.58 10.84 1.20
C SER A 77 8.41 10.64 -0.07
N PHE A 78 9.54 11.33 -0.18
CA PHE A 78 10.51 11.10 -1.26
C PHE A 78 11.40 9.88 -0.92
N PRO A 79 11.69 9.01 -1.91
CA PRO A 79 11.13 8.98 -3.25
C PRO A 79 9.69 8.47 -3.25
N THR A 80 8.88 8.95 -4.20
CA THR A 80 7.48 8.55 -4.33
C THR A 80 7.36 7.15 -4.93
N LYS A 81 7.86 6.16 -4.20
CA LYS A 81 7.95 4.74 -4.57
C LYS A 81 7.17 3.87 -3.59
N THR A 82 6.75 2.69 -4.04
CA THR A 82 5.84 1.78 -3.34
C THR A 82 6.34 1.37 -1.96
N PHE A 83 7.51 0.72 -1.88
CA PHE A 83 8.01 0.20 -0.60
C PHE A 83 8.32 1.30 0.41
N PRO A 84 9.06 2.38 0.03
CA PRO A 84 9.29 3.51 0.92
C PRO A 84 8.01 4.06 1.53
N ASN A 85 7.00 4.35 0.70
CA ASN A 85 5.80 5.04 1.16
C ASN A 85 4.84 4.16 1.95
N HIS A 86 4.67 2.89 1.58
CA HIS A 86 3.89 1.96 2.39
C HIS A 86 4.51 1.77 3.79
N TYR A 87 5.84 1.69 3.85
CA TYR A 87 6.49 1.51 5.14
C TYR A 87 6.53 2.81 5.96
N THR A 88 6.62 3.95 5.30
CA THR A 88 6.44 5.27 5.93
C THR A 88 5.06 5.41 6.56
N ILE A 89 3.98 5.07 5.84
CA ILE A 89 2.60 5.09 6.37
C ILE A 89 2.48 4.17 7.61
N ALA A 90 3.16 3.03 7.58
CA ALA A 90 3.10 2.05 8.66
C ALA A 90 3.94 2.41 9.89
N THR A 91 4.98 3.22 9.75
CA THR A 91 5.93 3.54 10.84
C THR A 91 5.88 4.98 11.30
N GLY A 92 5.35 5.90 10.47
CA GLY A 92 5.47 7.33 10.71
C GLY A 92 6.90 7.87 10.54
N LEU A 93 7.80 7.10 9.92
CA LEU A 93 9.19 7.47 9.72
C LEU A 93 9.46 7.76 8.24
N TYR A 94 10.24 8.81 7.96
CA TYR A 94 10.75 9.03 6.60
C TYR A 94 11.62 7.85 6.13
N PRO A 95 11.74 7.61 4.80
CA PRO A 95 12.54 6.52 4.26
C PRO A 95 13.98 6.47 4.76
N GLN A 96 14.62 7.63 4.98
CA GLN A 96 15.97 7.69 5.55
C GLN A 96 16.06 7.13 6.98
N ASN A 97 14.96 7.13 7.76
CA ASN A 97 14.89 6.70 9.14
C ASN A 97 14.31 5.28 9.26
N ASN A 98 13.40 4.88 8.37
CA ASN A 98 12.82 3.54 8.38
C ASN A 98 13.64 2.50 7.60
N GLY A 99 14.68 2.94 6.87
CA GLY A 99 15.64 2.10 6.18
C GLY A 99 15.20 1.59 4.81
N ILE A 100 13.96 1.78 4.41
CA ILE A 100 13.43 1.41 3.09
C ILE A 100 13.49 2.63 2.18
N VAL A 101 14.68 2.92 1.68
CA VAL A 101 14.96 4.16 0.94
C VAL A 101 14.55 4.10 -0.54
N GLU A 102 14.28 2.90 -1.07
CA GLU A 102 13.89 2.66 -2.47
C GLU A 102 13.21 1.28 -2.57
N ASN A 103 12.59 0.95 -3.71
CA ASN A 103 12.09 -0.41 -3.99
C ASN A 103 13.22 -1.45 -4.10
N SER A 104 14.46 -0.96 -4.31
CA SER A 104 15.69 -1.77 -4.26
C SER A 104 16.70 -1.07 -3.36
N VAL A 105 17.08 -1.70 -2.26
CA VAL A 105 17.96 -1.13 -1.23
C VAL A 105 19.25 -1.92 -1.15
N PHE A 106 20.39 -1.24 -1.30
CA PHE A 106 21.70 -1.82 -1.04
C PHE A 106 22.18 -1.39 0.35
N ASP A 107 22.63 -2.35 1.13
CA ASP A 107 23.26 -2.08 2.41
C ASP A 107 24.68 -2.66 2.38
N LYS A 108 25.65 -1.76 2.42
CA LYS A 108 27.07 -2.11 2.34
C LYS A 108 27.52 -2.93 3.57
N SER A 109 26.92 -2.69 4.74
CA SER A 109 27.27 -3.44 5.96
C SER A 109 26.85 -4.90 5.89
N PHE A 110 25.80 -5.20 5.15
CA PHE A 110 25.33 -6.56 4.88
C PHE A 110 25.94 -7.16 3.62
N ASN A 111 26.56 -6.33 2.77
CA ASN A 111 26.95 -6.66 1.39
C ASN A 111 25.80 -7.34 0.63
N ALA A 112 24.59 -6.84 0.81
CA ALA A 112 23.36 -7.44 0.30
C ALA A 112 22.44 -6.40 -0.34
N THR A 113 21.47 -6.90 -1.11
CA THR A 113 20.47 -6.06 -1.79
C THR A 113 19.07 -6.61 -1.55
N LEU A 114 18.23 -5.81 -0.92
CA LEU A 114 16.78 -6.02 -0.92
C LEU A 114 16.24 -5.62 -2.29
N THR A 115 15.41 -6.44 -2.89
CA THR A 115 14.53 -6.09 -4.03
C THR A 115 13.14 -6.64 -3.79
N MET A 116 12.11 -6.05 -4.40
CA MET A 116 10.72 -6.51 -4.26
C MET A 116 10.54 -7.99 -4.67
N SER A 117 11.32 -8.48 -5.63
CA SER A 117 11.27 -9.87 -6.12
C SER A 117 12.08 -10.85 -5.27
N ASN A 118 13.02 -10.39 -4.45
CA ASN A 118 13.79 -11.25 -3.57
C ASN A 118 12.99 -11.53 -2.29
N ARG A 119 12.20 -12.59 -2.30
CA ARG A 119 11.28 -12.94 -1.21
C ARG A 119 11.98 -13.26 0.12
N GLU A 120 13.19 -13.81 0.05
CA GLU A 120 14.00 -14.09 1.23
C GLU A 120 14.40 -12.79 1.95
N GLU A 121 14.88 -11.81 1.20
CA GLU A 121 15.27 -10.52 1.78
C GLU A 121 14.06 -9.68 2.21
N VAL A 122 12.94 -9.75 1.48
CA VAL A 122 11.70 -9.08 1.90
C VAL A 122 11.21 -9.58 3.26
N GLN A 123 11.39 -10.87 3.55
CA GLN A 123 11.01 -11.48 4.83
C GLN A 123 12.07 -11.33 5.93
N ASN A 124 13.24 -10.76 5.62
CA ASN A 124 14.32 -10.58 6.55
C ASN A 124 14.20 -9.23 7.29
N GLY A 125 13.98 -9.30 8.61
CA GLY A 125 13.74 -8.13 9.45
C GLY A 125 14.88 -7.11 9.49
N ARG A 126 16.12 -7.49 9.12
CA ARG A 126 17.28 -6.58 9.11
C ARG A 126 17.13 -5.33 8.24
N TRP A 127 16.22 -5.37 7.25
CA TRP A 127 15.97 -4.27 6.34
C TRP A 127 15.02 -3.22 6.91
N TRP A 128 14.05 -3.66 7.72
CA TRP A 128 12.89 -2.91 8.16
C TRP A 128 13.17 -2.25 9.50
N LEU A 129 13.62 -0.99 9.48
CA LEU A 129 13.91 -0.24 10.69
C LEU A 129 12.66 0.44 11.26
N GLY A 130 12.70 0.79 12.53
CA GLY A 130 11.56 1.36 13.23
C GLY A 130 10.54 0.29 13.66
N GLU A 131 9.38 0.75 14.13
CA GLU A 131 8.32 -0.13 14.62
C GLU A 131 7.01 0.14 13.86
N PRO A 132 6.62 -0.74 12.91
CA PRO A 132 5.39 -0.54 12.16
C PRO A 132 4.16 -0.80 13.04
N ILE A 133 3.05 -0.19 12.66
CA ILE A 133 1.78 -0.17 13.43
C ILE A 133 1.29 -1.57 13.84
N TRP A 134 1.52 -2.59 13.03
CA TRP A 134 1.14 -3.97 13.37
C TRP A 134 2.00 -4.53 14.51
N ILE A 135 3.29 -4.16 14.58
CA ILE A 135 4.16 -4.55 15.69
C ILE A 135 3.82 -3.75 16.95
N THR A 136 3.53 -2.46 16.81
CA THR A 136 3.04 -1.62 17.91
C THR A 136 1.77 -2.21 18.52
N ALA A 137 0.84 -2.70 17.70
CA ALA A 137 -0.38 -3.35 18.15
C ALA A 137 -0.09 -4.68 18.90
N GLU A 138 0.73 -5.57 18.32
CA GLU A 138 1.08 -6.87 18.91
C GLU A 138 1.78 -6.70 20.26
N LYS A 139 2.78 -5.80 20.33
CA LYS A 139 3.52 -5.51 21.59
C LYS A 139 2.61 -4.98 22.71
N GLN A 140 1.48 -4.35 22.37
CA GLN A 140 0.51 -3.82 23.30
C GLN A 140 -0.73 -4.71 23.47
N GLY A 141 -0.62 -6.00 23.11
CA GLY A 141 -1.65 -7.02 23.35
C GLY A 141 -2.85 -6.96 22.41
N GLN A 142 -2.74 -6.25 21.28
CA GLN A 142 -3.73 -6.26 20.21
C GLN A 142 -3.24 -7.13 19.06
N LYS A 143 -4.17 -7.79 18.36
CA LYS A 143 -3.85 -8.63 17.20
C LYS A 143 -3.92 -7.83 15.91
N SER A 144 -3.02 -8.15 14.98
CA SER A 144 -2.94 -7.51 13.68
C SER A 144 -3.01 -8.50 12.51
N ALA A 145 -3.50 -8.02 11.38
CA ALA A 145 -3.70 -8.79 10.14
C ALA A 145 -3.39 -7.93 8.88
N PRO A 146 -2.15 -7.48 8.68
CA PRO A 146 -1.77 -6.64 7.54
C PRO A 146 -1.60 -7.49 6.26
N LEU A 147 -2.69 -7.73 5.52
CA LEU A 147 -2.65 -8.51 4.28
C LEU A 147 -1.88 -7.79 3.19
N PHE A 148 -0.73 -8.33 2.82
CA PHE A 148 0.14 -7.88 1.72
C PHE A 148 0.72 -6.46 1.86
N TRP A 149 0.69 -5.91 3.05
CA TRP A 149 1.36 -4.63 3.28
C TRP A 149 2.88 -4.82 3.24
N PRO A 150 3.65 -4.00 2.50
CA PRO A 150 5.11 -4.09 2.46
C PRO A 150 5.75 -4.09 3.86
N GLY A 151 6.59 -5.08 4.14
CA GLY A 151 7.19 -5.30 5.45
C GLY A 151 6.40 -6.20 6.40
N SER A 152 5.13 -6.50 6.12
CA SER A 152 4.30 -7.31 7.02
C SER A 152 4.68 -8.80 7.08
N GLU A 153 5.52 -9.25 6.17
CA GLU A 153 6.03 -10.62 6.10
C GLU A 153 7.28 -10.85 6.94
N ALA A 154 7.94 -9.76 7.35
CA ALA A 154 9.19 -9.82 8.08
C ALA A 154 8.97 -9.89 9.61
N GLU A 155 9.91 -10.53 10.30
CA GLU A 155 10.00 -10.39 11.74
C GLU A 155 10.75 -9.10 12.07
N ILE A 156 10.02 -8.11 12.61
CA ILE A 156 10.54 -6.77 12.87
C ILE A 156 10.56 -6.56 14.39
N ALA A 157 11.71 -6.10 14.90
CA ALA A 157 11.90 -5.85 16.34
C ALA A 157 11.49 -7.04 17.21
N GLY A 158 11.78 -8.27 16.75
CA GLY A 158 11.50 -9.52 17.46
C GLY A 158 10.03 -9.94 17.48
N SER A 159 9.20 -9.40 16.60
CA SER A 159 7.76 -9.69 16.57
C SER A 159 7.24 -9.81 15.14
N ARG A 160 6.10 -10.50 14.99
CA ARG A 160 5.36 -10.63 13.72
C ARG A 160 3.88 -10.33 13.93
N PRO A 161 3.14 -9.94 12.89
CA PRO A 161 1.69 -9.90 12.95
C PRO A 161 1.10 -11.27 13.32
N THR A 162 0.02 -11.30 14.08
CA THR A 162 -0.68 -12.55 14.40
C THR A 162 -1.18 -13.26 13.13
N TYR A 163 -1.67 -12.49 12.14
CA TYR A 163 -2.13 -13.02 10.86
C TYR A 163 -1.37 -12.32 9.72
N TRP A 164 -0.61 -13.06 8.97
CA TRP A 164 0.11 -12.57 7.80
C TRP A 164 0.17 -13.65 6.71
N LYS A 165 0.46 -13.23 5.50
CA LYS A 165 0.70 -14.13 4.36
C LYS A 165 1.85 -13.58 3.52
N PRO A 166 2.68 -14.42 2.90
CA PRO A 166 3.56 -14.00 1.83
C PRO A 166 2.75 -13.34 0.72
N TYR A 167 3.31 -12.31 0.11
CA TYR A 167 2.65 -11.64 -1.00
C TYR A 167 2.40 -12.61 -2.15
N ASP A 168 1.17 -12.61 -2.62
CA ASP A 168 0.68 -13.43 -3.72
C ASP A 168 -0.05 -12.52 -4.72
N SER A 169 0.56 -12.30 -5.90
CA SER A 169 -0.02 -11.52 -7.00
C SER A 169 -1.26 -12.17 -7.59
N GLU A 170 -1.37 -13.50 -7.52
CA GLU A 170 -2.47 -14.26 -8.08
C GLU A 170 -3.73 -14.24 -7.19
N MET A 171 -3.58 -13.88 -5.93
CA MET A 171 -4.74 -13.72 -5.04
C MET A 171 -5.62 -12.57 -5.51
N THR A 172 -6.80 -12.89 -6.02
CA THR A 172 -7.75 -11.90 -6.54
C THR A 172 -8.15 -10.86 -5.49
N ASN A 173 -8.49 -9.65 -5.91
CA ASN A 173 -8.97 -8.60 -5.00
C ASN A 173 -10.19 -9.04 -4.18
N ARG A 174 -11.09 -9.80 -4.80
CA ARG A 174 -12.21 -10.43 -4.12
C ARG A 174 -11.76 -11.31 -2.95
N ALA A 175 -10.80 -12.19 -3.18
CA ALA A 175 -10.27 -13.08 -2.16
C ALA A 175 -9.56 -12.30 -1.03
N ARG A 176 -8.87 -11.19 -1.36
CA ARG A 176 -8.27 -10.29 -0.36
C ARG A 176 -9.34 -9.67 0.55
N VAL A 177 -10.42 -9.18 -0.02
CA VAL A 177 -11.57 -8.64 0.76
C VAL A 177 -12.20 -9.73 1.62
N ASP A 178 -12.41 -10.94 1.08
CA ASP A 178 -13.00 -12.06 1.81
C ASP A 178 -12.12 -12.51 2.97
N ALA A 179 -10.79 -12.49 2.82
CA ALA A 179 -9.86 -12.77 3.91
C ALA A 179 -9.99 -11.75 5.06
N VAL A 180 -10.03 -10.46 4.75
CA VAL A 180 -10.25 -9.39 5.76
C VAL A 180 -11.57 -9.60 6.49
N LEU A 181 -12.65 -9.88 5.76
CA LEU A 181 -13.97 -10.14 6.35
C LEU A 181 -13.97 -11.40 7.23
N SER A 182 -13.26 -12.44 6.84
CA SER A 182 -13.17 -13.69 7.62
C SER A 182 -12.44 -13.49 8.95
N TRP A 183 -11.43 -12.65 9.00
CA TRP A 183 -10.74 -12.32 10.26
C TRP A 183 -11.64 -11.54 11.23
N LEU A 184 -12.59 -10.77 10.72
CA LEU A 184 -13.57 -10.09 11.56
C LEU A 184 -14.65 -11.03 12.13
N ASP A 185 -14.80 -12.23 11.56
CA ASP A 185 -15.70 -13.29 12.06
C ASP A 185 -15.09 -14.11 13.22
N LEU A 186 -13.79 -13.95 13.47
CA LEU A 186 -13.11 -14.66 14.54
C LEU A 186 -13.69 -14.31 15.93
N PRO A 187 -13.63 -15.21 16.91
CA PRO A 187 -13.97 -14.90 18.30
C PRO A 187 -13.18 -13.69 18.82
N LEU A 188 -13.77 -12.91 19.72
CA LEU A 188 -13.18 -11.64 20.19
C LEU A 188 -11.71 -11.77 20.64
N ALA A 189 -11.37 -12.84 21.34
CA ALA A 189 -10.00 -13.09 21.81
C ALA A 189 -8.97 -13.31 20.67
N ARG A 190 -9.44 -13.67 19.48
CA ARG A 190 -8.61 -13.94 18.29
C ARG A 190 -8.76 -12.89 17.22
N ARG A 191 -9.76 -12.02 17.33
CA ARG A 191 -10.12 -11.03 16.30
C ARG A 191 -9.07 -9.92 16.27
N PRO A 192 -8.48 -9.59 15.09
CA PRO A 192 -7.57 -8.47 14.96
C PRO A 192 -8.32 -7.13 15.10
N THR A 193 -7.65 -6.15 15.69
CA THR A 193 -8.11 -4.76 15.79
C THR A 193 -7.50 -3.89 14.68
N LEU A 194 -6.38 -4.32 14.12
CA LEU A 194 -5.75 -3.70 12.97
C LEU A 194 -5.73 -4.68 11.81
N LEU A 195 -6.31 -4.30 10.67
CA LEU A 195 -6.29 -5.06 9.44
C LEU A 195 -5.71 -4.20 8.32
N GLY A 196 -4.89 -4.77 7.46
CA GLY A 196 -4.38 -4.16 6.25
C GLY A 196 -5.00 -4.82 5.01
N LEU A 197 -5.20 -4.03 3.94
CA LEU A 197 -5.71 -4.50 2.66
C LEU A 197 -5.05 -3.72 1.53
N TYR A 198 -4.36 -4.41 0.63
CA TYR A 198 -3.59 -3.80 -0.46
C TYR A 198 -4.13 -4.19 -1.83
N PHE A 199 -4.24 -3.20 -2.72
CA PHE A 199 -4.63 -3.35 -4.13
C PHE A 199 -3.61 -2.68 -5.04
N SER A 200 -3.05 -3.43 -6.00
CA SER A 200 -2.03 -2.96 -6.95
C SER A 200 -2.57 -2.53 -8.32
N ASN A 201 -3.85 -2.73 -8.60
CA ASN A 201 -4.38 -2.67 -9.96
C ASN A 201 -4.31 -1.28 -10.59
N VAL A 202 -4.45 -0.20 -9.79
CA VAL A 202 -4.46 1.17 -10.32
C VAL A 202 -3.05 1.56 -10.74
N ASP A 203 -2.04 1.22 -9.92
CA ASP A 203 -0.64 1.41 -10.25
C ASP A 203 -0.24 0.66 -11.53
N SER A 204 -0.58 -0.64 -11.59
CA SER A 204 -0.27 -1.47 -12.76
C SER A 204 -0.87 -0.90 -14.04
N ALA A 205 -2.14 -0.48 -14.01
CA ALA A 205 -2.80 0.13 -15.16
C ALA A 205 -2.17 1.49 -15.51
N GLY A 206 -1.82 2.30 -14.50
CA GLY A 206 -1.12 3.56 -14.70
C GLY A 206 0.21 3.37 -15.43
N HIS A 207 1.02 2.40 -15.00
CA HIS A 207 2.29 2.07 -15.63
C HIS A 207 2.14 1.60 -17.07
N ASP A 208 1.15 0.74 -17.34
CA ASP A 208 1.00 0.13 -18.66
C ASP A 208 0.36 1.06 -19.69
N PHE A 209 -0.58 1.93 -19.25
CA PHE A 209 -1.45 2.68 -20.16
C PHE A 209 -1.45 4.21 -19.91
N SER A 210 -0.77 4.70 -18.92
CA SER A 210 -0.78 6.10 -18.43
C SER A 210 -1.91 6.43 -17.43
N PRO A 211 -1.73 7.48 -16.62
CA PRO A 211 -2.73 7.90 -15.61
C PRO A 211 -4.06 8.37 -16.20
N ASP A 212 -4.08 8.76 -17.49
CA ASP A 212 -5.25 9.33 -18.14
C ASP A 212 -6.03 8.31 -18.99
N ALA A 213 -5.53 7.09 -19.09
CA ALA A 213 -6.08 6.05 -19.94
C ALA A 213 -7.42 5.49 -19.43
N VAL A 214 -8.22 4.95 -20.35
CA VAL A 214 -9.49 4.29 -20.02
C VAL A 214 -9.24 3.02 -19.18
N GLU A 215 -8.12 2.35 -19.37
CA GLU A 215 -7.69 1.18 -18.62
C GLU A 215 -7.45 1.54 -17.14
N THR A 216 -6.80 2.67 -16.88
CA THR A 216 -6.58 3.20 -15.51
C THR A 216 -7.91 3.56 -14.86
N ARG A 217 -8.82 4.22 -15.59
CA ARG A 217 -10.19 4.45 -15.11
C ARG A 217 -10.89 3.13 -14.78
N ASN A 218 -10.78 2.12 -15.64
CA ASN A 218 -11.41 0.81 -15.41
C ASN A 218 -10.84 0.11 -14.18
N ALA A 219 -9.52 0.23 -13.93
CA ALA A 219 -8.88 -0.28 -12.71
C ALA A 219 -9.41 0.41 -11.45
N VAL A 220 -9.55 1.74 -11.46
CA VAL A 220 -10.16 2.53 -10.37
C VAL A 220 -11.59 2.04 -10.07
N ILE A 221 -12.42 1.88 -11.09
CA ILE A 221 -13.80 1.39 -10.91
C ILE A 221 -13.84 -0.07 -10.44
N ALA A 222 -12.90 -0.90 -10.89
CA ALA A 222 -12.82 -2.29 -10.43
C ALA A 222 -12.46 -2.38 -8.93
N VAL A 223 -11.52 -1.59 -8.46
CA VAL A 223 -11.16 -1.52 -7.03
C VAL A 223 -12.31 -0.94 -6.21
N ASP A 224 -13.00 0.08 -6.70
CA ASP A 224 -14.17 0.66 -6.04
C ASP A 224 -15.32 -0.37 -5.87
N LYS A 225 -15.50 -1.30 -6.81
CA LYS A 225 -16.45 -2.43 -6.68
C LYS A 225 -16.05 -3.38 -5.55
N GLU A 226 -14.76 -3.62 -5.35
CA GLU A 226 -14.30 -4.46 -4.24
C GLU A 226 -14.43 -3.76 -2.89
N LEU A 227 -14.27 -2.44 -2.83
CA LEU A 227 -14.62 -1.64 -1.66
C LEU A 227 -16.13 -1.73 -1.35
N ALA A 228 -16.99 -1.68 -2.36
CA ALA A 228 -18.41 -1.93 -2.16
C ALA A 228 -18.68 -3.32 -1.58
N ARG A 229 -17.92 -4.36 -1.99
CA ARG A 229 -18.00 -5.69 -1.41
C ARG A 229 -17.64 -5.68 0.07
N LEU A 230 -16.53 -5.01 0.43
CA LEU A 230 -16.11 -4.84 1.83
C LEU A 230 -17.20 -4.14 2.65
N ILE A 231 -17.70 -3.01 2.18
CA ILE A 231 -18.76 -2.24 2.85
C ILE A 231 -20.02 -3.09 3.06
N ARG A 232 -20.48 -3.81 2.04
CA ARG A 232 -21.63 -4.74 2.17
C ARG A 232 -21.35 -5.85 3.17
N GLY A 233 -20.12 -6.38 3.17
CA GLY A 233 -19.67 -7.39 4.14
C GLY A 233 -19.73 -6.90 5.57
N LEU A 234 -19.27 -5.68 5.83
CA LEU A 234 -19.33 -5.01 7.14
C LEU A 234 -20.77 -4.70 7.56
N LYS A 235 -21.61 -4.23 6.63
CA LYS A 235 -23.04 -3.96 6.88
C LYS A 235 -23.80 -5.24 7.25
N ARG A 236 -23.59 -6.35 6.54
CA ARG A 236 -24.21 -7.65 6.87
C ARG A 236 -23.83 -8.17 8.26
N ARG A 237 -22.65 -7.79 8.76
CA ARG A 237 -22.17 -8.12 10.12
C ARG A 237 -22.66 -7.11 11.18
N GLY A 238 -23.36 -6.06 10.80
CA GLY A 238 -23.80 -4.99 11.71
C GLY A 238 -22.66 -4.16 12.32
N ILE A 239 -21.47 -4.17 11.69
CA ILE A 239 -20.28 -3.52 12.24
C ILE A 239 -19.75 -2.34 11.39
N PHE A 240 -20.37 -2.02 10.26
CA PHE A 240 -19.91 -0.93 9.38
C PHE A 240 -19.78 0.41 10.11
N SER A 241 -20.74 0.75 10.96
CA SER A 241 -20.72 2.00 11.76
C SER A 241 -19.78 1.94 12.98
N ARG A 242 -19.08 0.84 13.18
CA ARG A 242 -18.26 0.57 14.36
C ARG A 242 -16.78 0.34 14.03
N VAL A 243 -16.45 0.19 12.75
CA VAL A 243 -15.06 0.09 12.26
C VAL A 243 -14.61 1.41 11.64
N ASN A 244 -13.33 1.69 11.73
CA ASN A 244 -12.69 2.84 11.12
C ASN A 244 -11.98 2.38 9.84
N LEU A 245 -12.39 2.91 8.70
CA LEU A 245 -11.75 2.70 7.41
C LEU A 245 -10.79 3.87 7.17
N ILE A 246 -9.54 3.56 6.84
CA ILE A 246 -8.55 4.54 6.38
C ILE A 246 -8.10 4.08 5.00
N ILE A 247 -8.40 4.86 3.97
CA ILE A 247 -8.04 4.58 2.59
C ILE A 247 -6.95 5.56 2.18
N VAL A 248 -5.82 5.02 1.72
CA VAL A 248 -4.64 5.77 1.32
C VAL A 248 -4.13 5.28 -0.03
N SER A 249 -3.28 6.06 -0.66
CA SER A 249 -2.30 5.59 -1.65
C SER A 249 -0.89 5.90 -1.15
N ASP A 250 0.07 5.19 -1.65
CA ASP A 250 1.49 5.41 -1.37
C ASP A 250 2.08 6.56 -2.21
N HIS A 251 1.57 6.75 -3.42
CA HIS A 251 1.94 7.82 -4.36
C HIS A 251 0.85 8.02 -5.42
N GLY A 252 1.06 9.02 -6.28
CA GLY A 252 0.31 9.22 -7.51
C GLY A 252 0.98 8.57 -8.72
N MET A 253 0.76 9.16 -9.91
CA MET A 253 1.28 8.65 -11.19
C MET A 253 1.43 9.81 -12.18
N ALA A 254 2.61 10.01 -12.73
CA ALA A 254 2.87 10.97 -13.80
C ALA A 254 2.78 10.29 -15.17
N THR A 255 2.40 11.06 -16.19
CA THR A 255 2.50 10.61 -17.58
C THR A 255 3.94 10.65 -18.04
N GLN A 256 4.41 9.57 -18.64
CA GLN A 256 5.73 9.45 -19.26
C GLN A 256 5.58 9.28 -20.77
N ASP A 257 6.30 10.10 -21.54
CA ASP A 257 6.50 9.87 -22.98
C ASP A 257 7.74 8.98 -23.14
N PRO A 258 7.62 7.79 -23.77
CA PRO A 258 8.76 6.93 -24.03
C PRO A 258 9.88 7.57 -24.87
N ASN A 259 9.56 8.64 -25.64
CA ASN A 259 10.54 9.41 -26.38
C ASN A 259 11.39 10.32 -25.47
N ASN A 260 10.89 10.67 -24.31
CA ASN A 260 11.58 11.46 -23.29
C ASN A 260 12.48 10.56 -22.42
N THR A 261 13.43 9.86 -23.04
CA THR A 261 14.32 8.93 -22.34
C THR A 261 15.78 9.37 -22.46
N ILE A 262 16.43 9.56 -21.32
CA ILE A 262 17.85 9.90 -21.21
C ILE A 262 18.66 8.61 -21.01
N ILE A 263 19.61 8.34 -21.91
CA ILE A 263 20.51 7.19 -21.82
C ILE A 263 21.71 7.52 -20.96
N ILE A 264 21.65 7.14 -19.70
CA ILE A 264 22.58 7.61 -18.67
C ILE A 264 23.88 6.78 -18.59
N ASP A 265 23.86 5.49 -18.88
CA ASP A 265 25.04 4.60 -18.85
C ASP A 265 26.14 4.97 -19.84
N LYS A 266 25.87 5.91 -20.74
CA LYS A 266 26.86 6.46 -21.70
C LYS A 266 27.45 7.81 -21.24
N LEU A 267 26.97 8.37 -20.13
CA LEU A 267 27.38 9.70 -19.67
C LEU A 267 28.55 9.65 -18.68
N PHE A 268 28.81 8.49 -18.08
CA PHE A 268 29.95 8.29 -17.16
C PHE A 268 30.52 6.87 -17.33
N ASP A 269 31.74 6.65 -16.81
CA ASP A 269 32.34 5.31 -16.78
C ASP A 269 31.70 4.48 -15.66
N THR A 270 30.87 3.51 -16.04
CA THR A 270 30.17 2.63 -15.10
C THR A 270 31.12 1.71 -14.30
N ASN A 271 32.36 1.50 -14.76
CA ASN A 271 33.37 0.76 -14.01
C ASN A 271 33.82 1.48 -12.72
N LEU A 272 33.57 2.79 -12.62
CA LEU A 272 33.87 3.58 -11.41
C LEU A 272 32.82 3.39 -10.29
N ALA A 273 31.68 2.74 -10.59
CA ALA A 273 30.66 2.43 -9.61
C ALA A 273 30.82 1.02 -9.06
N GLU A 274 30.60 0.88 -7.75
CA GLU A 274 30.45 -0.40 -7.04
C GLU A 274 29.06 -1.00 -7.34
N LYS A 275 28.02 -0.15 -7.32
CA LYS A 275 26.64 -0.53 -7.55
C LYS A 275 25.89 0.60 -8.23
N VAL A 276 24.97 0.28 -9.13
CA VAL A 276 24.04 1.25 -9.71
C VAL A 276 22.65 0.63 -9.77
N PHE A 277 21.67 1.36 -9.24
CA PHE A 277 20.26 1.02 -9.46
C PHE A 277 19.72 1.90 -10.58
N TRP A 278 19.34 1.25 -11.66
CA TRP A 278 18.81 1.87 -12.87
C TRP A 278 17.29 1.86 -12.81
N THR A 279 16.69 2.81 -12.12
CA THR A 279 15.24 3.02 -12.19
C THR A 279 14.91 4.21 -13.10
N ALA A 280 13.69 4.29 -13.59
CA ALA A 280 13.35 5.28 -14.62
C ALA A 280 13.32 6.71 -14.06
N GLU A 281 12.96 6.86 -12.79
CA GLU A 281 12.78 8.17 -12.15
C GLU A 281 13.90 8.53 -11.18
N ILE A 282 14.75 7.55 -10.82
CA ILE A 282 15.91 7.78 -9.96
C ILE A 282 17.03 6.83 -10.38
N VAL A 283 18.21 7.33 -10.68
CA VAL A 283 19.40 6.47 -10.76
C VAL A 283 20.25 6.70 -9.53
N SER A 284 20.42 5.64 -8.75
CA SER A 284 21.21 5.64 -7.52
C SER A 284 22.58 5.02 -7.76
N ILE A 285 23.65 5.78 -7.55
CA ILE A 285 25.01 5.36 -7.86
C ILE A 285 25.83 5.29 -6.57
N PHE A 286 26.38 4.12 -6.29
CA PHE A 286 27.36 3.87 -5.24
C PHE A 286 28.75 3.82 -5.87
N PRO A 287 29.55 4.90 -5.75
CA PRO A 287 30.89 4.94 -6.32
C PRO A 287 31.85 3.97 -5.63
N LYS A 288 32.83 3.46 -6.36
CA LYS A 288 34.03 2.89 -5.77
C LYS A 288 34.81 3.97 -4.99
N SER A 289 35.63 3.53 -4.04
CA SER A 289 36.45 4.47 -3.24
C SER A 289 37.24 5.42 -4.14
N GLY A 290 37.14 6.72 -3.89
CA GLY A 290 37.83 7.77 -4.63
C GLY A 290 37.24 8.11 -6.01
N SER A 291 36.13 7.48 -6.44
CA SER A 291 35.56 7.70 -7.78
C SER A 291 34.35 8.64 -7.81
N GLU A 292 33.86 9.11 -6.66
CA GLU A 292 32.64 9.93 -6.57
C GLU A 292 32.75 11.21 -7.39
N ASP A 293 33.84 11.97 -7.24
CA ASP A 293 34.05 13.24 -7.94
C ASP A 293 34.12 13.09 -9.45
N ALA A 294 34.78 12.02 -9.92
CA ALA A 294 34.87 11.73 -11.36
C ALA A 294 33.51 11.44 -11.99
N ILE A 295 32.67 10.59 -11.30
CA ILE A 295 31.31 10.29 -11.76
C ILE A 295 30.44 11.55 -11.75
N TYR A 296 30.48 12.30 -10.63
CA TYR A 296 29.70 13.54 -10.49
C TYR A 296 30.04 14.57 -11.57
N ALA A 297 31.33 14.84 -11.79
CA ALA A 297 31.78 15.80 -12.81
C ALA A 297 31.37 15.36 -14.23
N ALA A 298 31.51 14.08 -14.54
CA ALA A 298 31.11 13.53 -15.85
C ALA A 298 29.62 13.70 -16.10
N LEU A 299 28.78 13.36 -15.11
CA LEU A 299 27.32 13.50 -15.19
C LEU A 299 26.92 14.97 -15.29
N LYS A 300 27.50 15.83 -14.43
CA LYS A 300 27.20 17.26 -14.42
C LYS A 300 27.51 17.95 -15.76
N ALA A 301 28.57 17.51 -16.44
CA ALA A 301 28.97 18.04 -17.73
C ALA A 301 28.15 17.53 -18.92
N LYS A 302 27.54 16.34 -18.82
CA LYS A 302 26.94 15.66 -19.99
C LYS A 302 25.42 15.44 -19.86
N LEU A 303 24.83 15.60 -18.66
CA LEU A 303 23.38 15.48 -18.52
C LEU A 303 22.69 16.62 -19.28
N PRO A 304 21.59 16.31 -19.99
CA PRO A 304 20.75 17.35 -20.57
C PRO A 304 20.02 18.14 -19.46
N PRO A 305 19.48 19.31 -19.74
CA PRO A 305 18.83 20.15 -18.74
C PRO A 305 17.63 19.50 -18.05
N GLN A 306 17.05 18.45 -18.63
CA GLN A 306 15.92 17.69 -18.10
C GLN A 306 16.30 16.65 -17.03
N ALA A 307 17.57 16.58 -16.64
CA ALA A 307 17.97 15.74 -15.51
C ALA A 307 19.12 16.40 -14.74
N LYS A 308 19.17 16.16 -13.44
CA LYS A 308 20.21 16.71 -12.57
C LYS A 308 20.87 15.60 -11.77
N VAL A 309 22.19 15.70 -11.61
CA VAL A 309 22.93 14.88 -10.65
C VAL A 309 23.06 15.65 -9.34
N TYR A 310 22.88 14.94 -8.24
CA TYR A 310 23.06 15.45 -6.89
C TYR A 310 24.02 14.53 -6.12
N ARG A 311 24.88 15.11 -5.31
CA ARG A 311 25.38 14.42 -4.14
C ARG A 311 24.22 14.35 -3.15
N LYS A 312 24.14 13.29 -2.35
CA LYS A 312 23.05 13.19 -1.37
C LYS A 312 23.00 14.36 -0.38
N SER A 313 24.14 15.00 -0.11
CA SER A 313 24.23 16.22 0.72
C SER A 313 23.68 17.48 0.04
N GLU A 314 23.51 17.46 -1.28
CA GLU A 314 22.99 18.59 -2.08
C GLU A 314 21.46 18.50 -2.30
N LEU A 315 20.86 17.40 -1.88
CA LEU A 315 19.41 17.25 -1.98
C LEU A 315 18.68 18.29 -1.11
N PRO A 316 17.55 18.83 -1.58
CA PRO A 316 16.73 19.74 -0.78
C PRO A 316 16.37 19.11 0.58
N ALA A 317 16.56 19.85 1.67
CA ALA A 317 16.32 19.37 3.04
C ALA A 317 14.88 18.88 3.26
N ARG A 318 13.90 19.49 2.55
CA ARG A 318 12.47 19.09 2.59
C ARG A 318 12.20 17.64 2.14
N LEU A 319 13.11 17.04 1.37
CA LEU A 319 12.96 15.67 0.90
C LEU A 319 13.26 14.64 2.00
N HIS A 320 13.88 15.04 3.12
CA HIS A 320 14.27 14.13 4.20
C HIS A 320 14.98 12.87 3.69
N TYR A 321 15.97 13.08 2.76
CA TYR A 321 16.58 11.99 2.02
C TYR A 321 18.11 12.12 1.91
N SER A 322 18.77 12.40 3.03
CA SER A 322 20.23 12.55 3.07
C SER A 322 20.91 11.81 4.22
N ASN A 323 20.16 11.41 5.25
CA ASN A 323 20.71 10.88 6.50
C ASN A 323 20.54 9.36 6.61
N SER A 324 21.03 8.60 5.61
CA SER A 324 21.10 7.13 5.69
C SER A 324 22.28 6.62 4.87
N SER A 325 22.96 5.58 5.37
CA SER A 325 24.01 4.88 4.62
C SER A 325 23.47 4.09 3.42
N ARG A 326 22.17 3.79 3.40
CA ARG A 326 21.50 3.07 2.32
C ARG A 326 21.13 3.98 1.15
N ILE A 327 21.12 5.31 1.35
CA ILE A 327 20.96 6.29 0.27
C ILE A 327 22.29 6.42 -0.47
N ALA A 328 22.24 6.25 -1.78
CA ALA A 328 23.42 6.33 -2.63
C ALA A 328 24.11 7.70 -2.53
N PRO A 329 25.44 7.77 -2.53
CA PRO A 329 26.18 9.03 -2.53
C PRO A 329 25.82 9.97 -3.68
N LEU A 330 25.51 9.40 -4.87
CA LEU A 330 25.11 10.16 -6.04
C LEU A 330 23.74 9.70 -6.53
N LEU A 331 22.88 10.66 -6.86
CA LEU A 331 21.53 10.47 -7.37
C LEU A 331 21.34 11.27 -8.65
N VAL A 332 20.74 10.65 -9.67
CA VAL A 332 20.29 11.38 -10.86
C VAL A 332 18.78 11.37 -10.90
N LEU A 333 18.20 12.55 -10.95
CA LEU A 333 16.76 12.78 -10.94
C LEU A 333 16.37 13.47 -12.25
N PRO A 334 15.44 12.91 -13.04
CA PRO A 334 14.90 13.56 -14.22
C PRO A 334 13.75 14.50 -13.85
N ASP A 335 13.45 15.44 -14.71
CA ASP A 335 12.22 16.20 -14.66
C ASP A 335 11.00 15.30 -14.88
N GLU A 336 9.83 15.73 -14.42
CA GLU A 336 8.57 15.01 -14.61
C GLU A 336 8.32 14.69 -16.09
N GLY A 337 7.84 13.48 -16.36
CA GLY A 337 7.57 12.99 -17.72
C GLY A 337 8.81 12.48 -18.47
N TRP A 338 10.01 12.69 -17.92
CA TRP A 338 11.24 12.12 -18.44
C TRP A 338 11.62 10.84 -17.70
N SER A 339 12.31 9.93 -18.40
CA SER A 339 12.82 8.70 -17.82
C SER A 339 14.31 8.52 -18.05
N LEU A 340 14.97 7.84 -17.10
CA LEU A 340 16.37 7.44 -17.21
C LEU A 340 16.43 5.97 -17.66
N SER A 341 17.39 5.63 -18.53
CA SER A 341 17.56 4.26 -19.00
C SER A 341 19.01 3.96 -19.30
N THR A 342 19.35 2.67 -19.35
CA THR A 342 20.56 2.21 -20.00
C THR A 342 20.30 1.99 -21.49
N ARG A 343 21.36 2.06 -22.34
CA ARG A 343 21.24 1.78 -23.77
C ARG A 343 20.60 0.41 -24.01
N LYS A 344 21.07 -0.60 -23.31
CA LYS A 344 20.53 -1.98 -23.45
C LYS A 344 19.03 -2.03 -23.17
N ARG A 345 18.57 -1.50 -22.04
CA ARG A 345 17.12 -1.50 -21.67
C ARG A 345 16.27 -0.71 -22.66
N PHE A 346 16.80 0.41 -23.13
CA PHE A 346 16.13 1.21 -24.15
C PHE A 346 15.93 0.44 -25.43
N ASP A 347 16.99 -0.21 -25.95
CA ASP A 347 16.94 -0.98 -27.18
C ASP A 347 16.03 -2.23 -27.05
N GLU A 348 16.05 -2.92 -25.92
CA GLU A 348 15.15 -4.03 -25.60
C GLU A 348 13.68 -3.59 -25.60
N ARG A 349 13.35 -2.45 -24.98
CA ARG A 349 11.98 -1.89 -25.00
C ARG A 349 11.54 -1.52 -26.40
N LYS A 350 12.43 -0.91 -27.18
CA LYS A 350 12.19 -0.57 -28.58
C LYS A 350 11.90 -1.82 -29.42
N ALA A 351 12.70 -2.86 -29.26
CA ALA A 351 12.52 -4.14 -29.97
C ALA A 351 11.18 -4.82 -29.63
N ARG A 352 10.65 -4.62 -28.42
CA ARG A 352 9.33 -5.12 -27.99
C ARG A 352 8.16 -4.22 -28.39
N GLY A 353 8.39 -3.14 -29.13
CA GLY A 353 7.35 -2.16 -29.49
C GLY A 353 6.81 -1.35 -28.30
N GLN A 354 7.49 -1.37 -27.17
CA GLN A 354 7.07 -0.68 -25.93
C GLN A 354 7.40 0.82 -25.93
N GLN A 355 7.71 1.39 -27.07
CA GLN A 355 7.91 2.84 -27.27
C GLN A 355 6.68 3.52 -27.88
N ASN A 356 5.62 2.77 -28.14
CA ASN A 356 4.39 3.31 -28.68
C ASN A 356 3.39 3.56 -27.56
N GLY A 357 2.92 4.79 -27.46
CA GLY A 357 1.92 5.22 -26.47
C GLY A 357 2.53 5.72 -25.16
N MET A 358 1.77 6.60 -24.50
CA MET A 358 2.11 7.13 -23.20
C MET A 358 2.06 6.03 -22.14
N ARG A 359 2.88 6.18 -21.09
CA ARG A 359 2.94 5.30 -19.93
C ARG A 359 2.84 6.12 -18.65
N GLY A 360 2.78 5.44 -17.52
CA GLY A 360 2.89 6.09 -16.23
C GLY A 360 4.21 5.77 -15.53
N GLY A 361 4.64 6.71 -14.69
CA GLY A 361 5.78 6.55 -13.82
C GLY A 361 5.65 7.38 -12.55
N HIS A 362 6.34 6.94 -11.51
CA HIS A 362 6.34 7.58 -10.20
C HIS A 362 7.70 7.41 -9.54
N GLY A 363 8.04 8.26 -8.59
CA GLY A 363 9.37 8.32 -7.98
C GLY A 363 9.97 9.72 -8.07
N TYR A 364 9.26 10.64 -8.72
CA TYR A 364 9.62 12.03 -8.85
C TYR A 364 9.51 12.80 -7.53
N ASP A 365 9.77 14.09 -7.60
CA ASP A 365 9.61 15.00 -6.46
C ASP A 365 8.21 14.91 -5.86
N ASN A 366 8.14 14.79 -4.55
CA ASN A 366 6.90 14.57 -3.82
C ASN A 366 5.97 15.80 -3.74
N GLU A 367 6.42 16.98 -4.12
CA GLU A 367 5.58 18.16 -4.23
C GLU A 367 4.84 18.27 -5.57
N LEU A 368 5.22 17.47 -6.57
CA LEU A 368 4.53 17.46 -7.87
C LEU A 368 3.07 17.04 -7.73
N PRO A 369 2.14 17.75 -8.39
CA PRO A 369 0.72 17.39 -8.37
C PRO A 369 0.44 15.95 -8.78
N SER A 370 1.19 15.42 -9.75
CA SER A 370 1.06 14.05 -10.23
C SER A 370 1.45 12.99 -9.20
N MET A 371 2.24 13.36 -8.18
CA MET A 371 2.67 12.45 -7.11
C MET A 371 1.74 12.47 -5.90
N ARG A 372 0.77 13.38 -5.84
CA ARG A 372 -0.20 13.48 -4.75
C ARG A 372 -1.03 12.21 -4.61
N ALA A 373 -1.21 11.77 -3.39
CA ALA A 373 -1.91 10.54 -3.05
C ALA A 373 -3.29 10.84 -2.44
N ILE A 374 -4.20 9.87 -2.55
CA ILE A 374 -5.51 9.95 -1.92
C ILE A 374 -5.43 9.72 -0.41
N PHE A 375 -6.30 10.40 0.35
CA PHE A 375 -6.64 10.05 1.74
C PHE A 375 -8.13 10.21 1.97
N ILE A 376 -8.77 9.12 2.43
CA ILE A 376 -10.16 9.12 2.90
C ILE A 376 -10.20 8.36 4.23
N ALA A 377 -10.95 8.90 5.20
CA ALA A 377 -11.20 8.24 6.47
C ALA A 377 -12.70 8.24 6.79
N HIS A 378 -13.23 7.09 7.22
CA HIS A 378 -14.65 6.91 7.53
C HIS A 378 -14.82 5.98 8.73
N GLY A 379 -15.69 6.33 9.64
CA GLY A 379 -16.02 5.51 10.81
C GLY A 379 -16.29 6.34 12.06
N PRO A 380 -16.49 5.69 13.22
CA PRO A 380 -16.91 6.38 14.44
C PRO A 380 -15.83 7.31 15.02
N GLY A 381 -14.56 7.12 14.68
CA GLY A 381 -13.46 7.96 15.15
C GLY A 381 -13.27 9.26 14.36
N PHE A 382 -14.00 9.45 13.26
CA PHE A 382 -13.74 10.54 12.32
C PHE A 382 -14.86 11.59 12.29
N LYS A 383 -14.49 12.81 11.93
CA LYS A 383 -15.43 13.87 11.55
C LYS A 383 -16.28 13.40 10.37
N LYS A 384 -17.44 14.03 10.17
CA LYS A 384 -18.34 13.74 9.06
C LYS A 384 -18.36 14.91 8.08
N GLY A 385 -18.29 14.61 6.78
CA GLY A 385 -18.39 15.61 5.73
C GLY A 385 -17.24 16.63 5.75
N ALA A 386 -16.06 16.26 6.28
CA ALA A 386 -14.95 17.18 6.41
C ALA A 386 -13.95 17.04 5.26
N VAL A 387 -13.52 18.17 4.72
CA VAL A 387 -12.35 18.26 3.83
C VAL A 387 -11.23 18.91 4.62
N ILE A 388 -10.07 18.24 4.69
CA ILE A 388 -8.91 18.71 5.44
C ILE A 388 -7.78 19.15 4.50
N GLU A 389 -6.92 20.02 5.00
CA GLU A 389 -5.75 20.49 4.28
C GLU A 389 -4.75 19.36 4.03
N PRO A 390 -3.83 19.53 3.04
CA PRO A 390 -2.80 18.54 2.75
C PRO A 390 -1.92 18.25 3.95
N PHE A 391 -1.45 17.01 4.05
CA PHE A 391 -0.57 16.56 5.11
C PHE A 391 0.39 15.48 4.59
N GLU A 392 1.52 15.28 5.27
CA GLU A 392 2.50 14.26 4.92
C GLU A 392 2.10 12.88 5.43
N ASN A 393 2.35 11.84 4.65
CA ASN A 393 1.94 10.46 4.93
C ASN A 393 2.53 9.87 6.22
N ILE A 394 3.61 10.43 6.77
CA ILE A 394 4.17 10.08 8.09
C ILE A 394 3.14 10.24 9.23
N GLN A 395 2.12 11.08 9.06
CA GLN A 395 1.14 11.36 10.11
C GLN A 395 0.07 10.27 10.27
N VAL A 396 -0.07 9.37 9.29
CA VAL A 396 -1.09 8.31 9.30
C VAL A 396 -0.84 7.31 10.44
N TYR A 397 0.42 7.05 10.79
CA TYR A 397 0.78 6.18 11.91
C TYR A 397 0.19 6.68 13.24
N ASN A 398 0.37 7.98 13.56
CA ASN A 398 -0.16 8.57 14.79
C ASN A 398 -1.69 8.57 14.82
N LEU A 399 -2.35 8.77 13.68
CA LEU A 399 -3.80 8.65 13.57
C LEU A 399 -4.29 7.24 13.93
N MET A 400 -3.63 6.21 13.40
CA MET A 400 -3.98 4.81 13.71
C MET A 400 -3.74 4.46 15.17
N THR A 401 -2.60 4.86 15.75
CA THR A 401 -2.32 4.61 17.18
C THR A 401 -3.35 5.28 18.09
N ARG A 402 -3.77 6.51 17.76
CA ARG A 402 -4.80 7.23 18.50
C ARG A 402 -6.14 6.51 18.48
N ILE A 403 -6.60 6.03 17.31
CA ILE A 403 -7.87 5.31 17.18
C ILE A 403 -7.83 3.98 17.93
N LEU A 404 -6.71 3.26 17.86
CA LEU A 404 -6.54 1.95 18.50
C LEU A 404 -6.23 2.05 20.01
N GLY A 405 -6.02 3.26 20.53
CA GLY A 405 -5.65 3.48 21.92
C GLY A 405 -4.25 2.96 22.25
N LEU A 406 -3.33 2.99 21.29
CA LEU A 406 -1.95 2.53 21.41
C LEU A 406 -1.04 3.71 21.77
N LYS A 407 0.03 3.42 22.50
CA LYS A 407 1.16 4.35 22.65
C LYS A 407 2.01 4.28 21.39
N PRO A 408 2.22 5.40 20.66
CA PRO A 408 3.04 5.37 19.46
C PRO A 408 4.50 5.07 19.81
N ALA A 409 5.17 4.32 18.93
CA ALA A 409 6.62 4.24 18.94
C ALA A 409 7.25 5.57 18.48
N PRO A 410 8.55 5.83 18.75
CA PRO A 410 9.25 6.99 18.20
C PRO A 410 9.09 7.08 16.68
N ASN A 411 8.68 8.24 16.18
CA ASN A 411 8.43 8.47 14.76
C ASN A 411 8.65 9.95 14.40
N ASP A 412 8.62 10.27 13.10
CA ASP A 412 8.82 11.62 12.58
C ASP A 412 7.51 12.42 12.45
N GLY A 413 6.36 11.75 12.61
CA GLY A 413 5.04 12.36 12.49
C GLY A 413 4.64 13.15 13.74
N ASN A 414 3.54 13.89 13.60
CA ASN A 414 2.91 14.65 14.68
C ASN A 414 1.39 14.41 14.73
N ASP A 415 0.69 15.09 15.63
CA ASP A 415 -0.75 14.94 15.83
C ASP A 415 -1.61 15.89 14.97
N ALA A 416 -1.06 16.56 13.95
CA ALA A 416 -1.83 17.49 13.11
C ALA A 416 -2.97 16.78 12.37
N LEU A 417 -2.72 15.61 11.79
CA LEU A 417 -3.76 14.80 11.14
C LEU A 417 -4.81 14.31 12.15
N VAL A 418 -4.38 13.92 13.35
CA VAL A 418 -5.30 13.52 14.45
C VAL A 418 -6.27 14.65 14.75
N THR A 419 -5.77 15.87 14.94
CA THR A 419 -6.57 17.08 15.23
C THR A 419 -7.49 17.43 14.07
N ALA A 420 -6.99 17.31 12.83
CA ALA A 420 -7.78 17.66 11.65
C ALA A 420 -8.91 16.68 11.36
N ALA A 421 -8.65 15.36 11.51
CA ALA A 421 -9.54 14.32 11.02
C ALA A 421 -10.44 13.68 12.07
N MET A 422 -10.02 13.59 13.34
CA MET A 422 -10.81 12.90 14.36
C MET A 422 -12.00 13.72 14.84
N ALA A 423 -13.09 13.01 15.12
CA ALA A 423 -14.23 13.60 15.83
C ALA A 423 -13.79 14.03 17.23
N GLU A 424 -14.31 15.14 17.69
CA GLU A 424 -14.16 15.52 19.09
C GLU A 424 -14.79 14.42 19.97
N GLY A 425 -13.96 13.77 20.77
CA GLY A 425 -14.46 12.81 21.75
C GLY A 425 -15.36 13.54 22.76
N PRO A 426 -16.34 12.86 23.40
CA PRO A 426 -17.02 13.47 24.52
C PRO A 426 -15.95 13.96 25.51
N ALA A 427 -16.01 15.26 25.85
CA ALA A 427 -15.06 15.88 26.78
C ALA A 427 -14.89 14.92 27.97
N ARG A 428 -13.68 14.43 28.21
CA ARG A 428 -13.41 13.72 29.47
C ARG A 428 -13.76 14.73 30.57
N LYS A 429 -14.87 14.49 31.27
CA LYS A 429 -15.15 15.27 32.49
C LYS A 429 -13.94 15.13 33.39
N PRO A 430 -13.46 16.25 33.97
CA PRO A 430 -12.29 16.26 34.83
C PRO A 430 -12.45 15.32 36.04
#